data_9785efe045db11fc4c90edab3ca243bc
#
_entry.id   9785efe045db11fc4c90edab3ca243bc
#
_cell.length_a   1.000
_cell.length_b   1.000
_cell.length_c   1.000
_cell.angle_alpha   90.00
_cell.angle_beta   90.00
_cell.angle_gamma   90.00
#
_symmetry.space_group_name_H-M   'P 1'
#
loop_
_entity.id
_entity.type
_entity.pdbx_description
1 polymer ?
#
loop_
_entity_poly.entity_id
_entity_poly.type
_entity_poly.pdbx_seq_one_letter_code
_entity_poly.pdbx_strand_id
1 'polypeptide(L)'
;QRPTAYALAALFMLLLSNLFPFVNMNVAGVTSEITLLEIPGVLFSEDYASLGTFFLLFVQLVPAFCLITILLLVNRAELPVRLKEQLARVLFQLKTWGMAEIFLAGVLVSFVKLMAYGSIGVGSSFLPWCLFCVLQLRAFQCVDRRWLWDDIAPMPELRQPLKPGVTGIRQGLRSCSCCTAILPADEPVCPRCGTKGYVRR
;
A
#
# COMPACT_ATOMS: atom_id res chain seq x y z
N GLN A 1 3.78 -11.48 -14.12
CA GLN A 1 3.93 -12.65 -13.21
C GLN A 1 4.67 -12.33 -11.90
N ARG A 2 5.74 -11.51 -11.92
CA ARG A 2 6.48 -11.17 -10.68
C ARG A 2 5.66 -10.41 -9.62
N PRO A 3 4.90 -9.33 -9.94
CA PRO A 3 4.12 -8.61 -8.93
C PRO A 3 3.01 -9.45 -8.31
N THR A 4 2.41 -10.39 -9.07
CA THR A 4 1.37 -11.29 -8.55
C THR A 4 1.91 -12.26 -7.51
N ALA A 5 3.10 -12.82 -7.74
CA ALA A 5 3.73 -13.74 -6.79
C ALA A 5 4.06 -13.03 -5.46
N TYR A 6 4.63 -11.81 -5.53
CA TYR A 6 4.91 -11.04 -4.32
C TYR A 6 3.65 -10.62 -3.58
N ALA A 7 2.59 -10.21 -4.30
CA ALA A 7 1.33 -9.82 -3.69
C ALA A 7 0.60 -11.01 -3.02
N LEU A 8 0.60 -12.19 -3.66
CA LEU A 8 0.05 -13.41 -3.05
C LEU A 8 0.83 -13.84 -1.82
N ALA A 9 2.16 -13.88 -1.92
CA ALA A 9 3.01 -14.21 -0.78
C ALA A 9 2.83 -13.22 0.38
N ALA A 10 2.73 -11.91 0.10
CA ALA A 10 2.47 -10.90 1.11
C ALA A 10 1.10 -11.09 1.78
N LEU A 11 0.04 -11.35 1.02
CA LEU A 11 -1.29 -11.64 1.58
C LEU A 11 -1.28 -12.90 2.45
N PHE A 12 -0.60 -13.94 2.02
CA PHE A 12 -0.45 -15.16 2.81
C PHE A 12 0.29 -14.90 4.13
N MET A 13 1.39 -14.12 4.10
CA MET A 13 2.12 -13.75 5.29
C MET A 13 1.30 -12.83 6.22
N LEU A 14 0.49 -11.92 5.67
CA LEU A 14 -0.43 -11.11 6.44
C LEU A 14 -1.47 -11.97 7.16
N LEU A 15 -2.06 -12.95 6.47
CA LEU A 15 -2.99 -13.89 7.08
C LEU A 15 -2.31 -14.68 8.20
N LEU A 16 -1.12 -15.21 7.95
CA LEU A 16 -0.36 -15.98 8.90
C LEU A 16 -0.02 -15.15 10.15
N SER A 17 0.33 -13.89 9.98
CA SER A 17 0.65 -12.97 11.08
C SER A 17 -0.56 -12.67 11.98
N ASN A 18 -1.78 -12.81 11.47
CA ASN A 18 -3.00 -12.61 12.25
C ASN A 18 -3.48 -13.88 12.98
N LEU A 19 -3.01 -15.07 12.58
CA LEU A 19 -3.44 -16.33 13.14
C LEU A 19 -2.64 -16.76 14.40
N PHE A 20 -1.41 -16.28 14.54
CA PHE A 20 -0.53 -16.67 15.64
C PHE A 20 -0.28 -15.49 16.58
N PRO A 21 0.10 -15.78 17.85
CA PRO A 21 0.41 -14.73 18.83
C PRO A 21 1.59 -13.87 18.37
N PHE A 22 1.41 -12.55 18.45
CA PHE A 22 2.39 -11.56 18.02
C PHE A 22 3.38 -11.21 19.14
N VAL A 23 2.88 -11.10 20.37
CA VAL A 23 3.67 -10.80 21.57
C VAL A 23 3.29 -11.76 22.68
N ASN A 24 4.30 -12.35 23.30
CA ASN A 24 4.16 -13.15 24.51
C ASN A 24 4.74 -12.35 25.68
N MET A 25 3.90 -12.01 26.65
CA MET A 25 4.32 -11.33 27.88
C MET A 25 4.29 -12.30 29.04
N ASN A 26 5.38 -12.37 29.79
CA ASN A 26 5.47 -13.13 31.02
C ASN A 26 5.73 -12.14 32.17
N VAL A 27 4.68 -11.75 32.86
CA VAL A 27 4.77 -10.84 34.01
C VAL A 27 4.25 -11.55 35.25
N ALA A 28 5.11 -11.72 36.25
CA ALA A 28 4.76 -12.32 37.53
C ALA A 28 4.10 -13.71 37.43
N GLY A 29 4.48 -14.55 36.46
CA GLY A 29 3.93 -15.89 36.28
C GLY A 29 2.62 -15.96 35.48
N VAL A 30 2.08 -14.85 35.02
CA VAL A 30 0.94 -14.81 34.12
C VAL A 30 1.46 -14.65 32.70
N THR A 31 1.20 -15.67 31.86
CA THR A 31 1.49 -15.61 30.43
C THR A 31 0.30 -15.00 29.69
N SER A 32 0.48 -13.85 29.08
CA SER A 32 -0.51 -13.22 28.19
C SER A 32 0.01 -13.28 26.76
N GLU A 33 -0.78 -13.85 25.88
CA GLU A 33 -0.51 -13.91 24.43
C GLU A 33 -1.50 -13.00 23.72
N ILE A 34 -1.00 -12.07 22.91
CA ILE A 34 -1.84 -11.13 22.18
C ILE A 34 -1.60 -11.32 20.67
N THR A 35 -2.68 -11.57 19.93
CA THR A 35 -2.66 -11.62 18.47
C THR A 35 -2.82 -10.22 17.87
N LEU A 36 -2.37 -10.04 16.60
CA LEU A 36 -2.52 -8.75 15.89
C LEU A 36 -3.98 -8.32 15.75
N LEU A 37 -4.92 -9.26 15.63
CA LEU A 37 -6.35 -8.98 15.52
C LEU A 37 -6.99 -8.57 16.85
N GLU A 38 -6.41 -8.96 17.97
CA GLU A 38 -6.91 -8.60 19.31
C GLU A 38 -6.48 -7.19 19.72
N ILE A 39 -5.38 -6.66 19.17
CA ILE A 39 -4.86 -5.33 19.50
C ILE A 39 -5.95 -4.24 19.40
N PRO A 40 -6.73 -4.12 18.31
CA PRO A 40 -7.82 -3.15 18.25
C PRO A 40 -8.86 -3.36 19.35
N GLY A 41 -9.23 -4.61 19.65
CA GLY A 41 -10.18 -4.95 20.69
C GLY A 41 -9.74 -4.49 22.08
N VAL A 42 -8.47 -4.73 22.41
CA VAL A 42 -7.87 -4.25 23.68
C VAL A 42 -7.84 -2.73 23.73
N LEU A 43 -7.49 -2.05 22.63
CA LEU A 43 -7.49 -0.59 22.57
C LEU A 43 -8.91 0.00 22.70
N PHE A 44 -9.93 -0.70 22.19
CA PHE A 44 -11.34 -0.28 22.37
C PHE A 44 -11.80 -0.44 23.83
N SER A 45 -11.36 -1.50 24.54
CA SER A 45 -11.72 -1.70 25.93
C SER A 45 -11.05 -0.73 26.89
N GLU A 46 -9.89 -0.17 26.51
CA GLU A 46 -9.11 0.81 27.30
C GLU A 46 -9.42 2.26 26.93
N ASP A 47 -10.56 2.53 26.31
CA ASP A 47 -11.02 3.87 25.87
C ASP A 47 -10.14 4.55 24.78
N TYR A 48 -9.21 3.81 24.15
CA TYR A 48 -8.39 4.30 23.03
C TYR A 48 -9.00 3.95 21.66
N ALA A 49 -10.31 4.12 21.49
CA ALA A 49 -11.05 3.74 20.30
C ALA A 49 -10.51 4.35 19.00
N SER A 50 -10.05 5.61 19.04
CA SER A 50 -9.44 6.27 17.88
C SER A 50 -8.17 5.57 17.43
N LEU A 51 -7.30 5.18 18.36
CA LEU A 51 -6.04 4.51 18.07
C LEU A 51 -6.28 3.10 17.52
N GLY A 52 -7.23 2.34 18.09
CA GLY A 52 -7.64 1.02 17.60
C GLY A 52 -8.19 1.09 16.17
N THR A 53 -9.00 2.11 15.86
CA THR A 53 -9.53 2.34 14.51
C THR A 53 -8.41 2.66 13.52
N PHE A 54 -7.48 3.55 13.88
CA PHE A 54 -6.31 3.85 13.04
C PHE A 54 -5.44 2.63 12.78
N PHE A 55 -5.18 1.83 13.81
CA PHE A 55 -4.43 0.59 13.67
C PHE A 55 -5.10 -0.36 12.68
N LEU A 56 -6.39 -0.66 12.89
CA LEU A 56 -7.13 -1.56 12.02
C LEU A 56 -7.14 -1.07 10.57
N LEU A 57 -7.39 0.21 10.36
CA LEU A 57 -7.49 0.79 9.02
C LEU A 57 -6.13 0.80 8.30
N PHE A 58 -5.10 1.41 8.90
CA PHE A 58 -3.84 1.68 8.20
C PHE A 58 -2.84 0.52 8.25
N VAL A 59 -2.90 -0.32 9.27
CA VAL A 59 -1.96 -1.43 9.43
C VAL A 59 -2.51 -2.73 8.85
N GLN A 60 -3.83 -2.92 8.86
CA GLN A 60 -4.48 -4.15 8.38
C GLN A 60 -5.23 -3.96 7.06
N LEU A 61 -6.22 -3.06 7.02
CA LEU A 61 -7.13 -2.95 5.88
C LEU A 61 -6.49 -2.32 4.65
N VAL A 62 -5.77 -1.22 4.79
CA VAL A 62 -5.13 -0.53 3.66
C VAL A 62 -4.10 -1.41 2.96
N PRO A 63 -3.14 -2.09 3.64
CA PRO A 63 -2.22 -3.00 2.98
C PRO A 63 -2.92 -4.17 2.28
N ALA A 64 -3.89 -4.80 2.95
CA ALA A 64 -4.67 -5.90 2.36
C ALA A 64 -5.40 -5.44 1.09
N PHE A 65 -6.09 -4.30 1.15
CA PHE A 65 -6.78 -3.71 0.00
C PHE A 65 -5.82 -3.42 -1.15
N CYS A 66 -4.65 -2.83 -0.89
CA CYS A 66 -3.65 -2.54 -1.92
C CYS A 66 -3.15 -3.82 -2.60
N LEU A 67 -2.85 -4.87 -1.83
CA LEU A 67 -2.38 -6.15 -2.37
C LEU A 67 -3.46 -6.84 -3.21
N ILE A 68 -4.70 -6.86 -2.74
CA ILE A 68 -5.84 -7.41 -3.49
C ILE A 68 -6.04 -6.61 -4.79
N THR A 69 -5.96 -5.30 -4.73
CA THR A 69 -6.07 -4.44 -5.93
C THR A 69 -4.96 -4.73 -6.93
N ILE A 70 -3.71 -4.92 -6.49
CA ILE A 70 -2.60 -5.33 -7.36
C ILE A 70 -2.92 -6.66 -8.04
N LEU A 71 -3.41 -7.65 -7.28
CA LEU A 71 -3.77 -8.95 -7.84
C LEU A 71 -4.86 -8.85 -8.90
N LEU A 72 -5.93 -8.08 -8.62
CA LEU A 72 -7.03 -7.90 -9.56
C LEU A 72 -6.60 -7.20 -10.84
N LEU A 73 -5.80 -6.13 -10.73
CA LEU A 73 -5.35 -5.35 -11.88
C LEU A 73 -4.32 -6.09 -12.72
N VAL A 74 -3.34 -6.76 -12.10
CA VAL A 74 -2.27 -7.46 -12.81
C VAL A 74 -2.76 -8.76 -13.45
N ASN A 75 -3.71 -9.46 -12.84
CA ASN A 75 -4.34 -10.66 -13.41
C ASN A 75 -5.42 -10.34 -14.46
N ARG A 76 -5.57 -9.06 -14.85
CA ARG A 76 -6.53 -8.62 -15.87
C ARG A 76 -7.95 -9.10 -15.58
N ALA A 77 -8.36 -9.10 -14.30
CA ALA A 77 -9.71 -9.49 -13.92
C ALA A 77 -10.75 -8.78 -14.83
N GLU A 78 -11.82 -9.48 -15.20
CA GLU A 78 -12.90 -8.95 -16.06
C GLU A 78 -13.75 -7.92 -15.30
N LEU A 79 -13.12 -6.78 -15.00
CA LEU A 79 -13.76 -5.65 -14.33
C LEU A 79 -14.06 -4.55 -15.36
N PRO A 80 -15.14 -3.78 -15.16
CA PRO A 80 -15.42 -2.63 -16.01
C PRO A 80 -14.26 -1.61 -15.95
N VAL A 81 -13.92 -1.03 -17.08
CA VAL A 81 -12.76 -0.13 -17.23
C VAL A 81 -12.80 1.01 -16.19
N ARG A 82 -13.98 1.57 -15.94
CA ARG A 82 -14.17 2.62 -14.91
C ARG A 82 -13.73 2.18 -13.51
N LEU A 83 -14.03 0.94 -13.15
CA LEU A 83 -13.62 0.38 -11.85
C LEU A 83 -12.10 0.18 -11.78
N LYS A 84 -11.49 -0.34 -12.86
CA LYS A 84 -10.03 -0.48 -12.96
C LYS A 84 -9.31 0.87 -12.81
N GLU A 85 -9.83 1.92 -13.45
CA GLU A 85 -9.28 3.27 -13.32
C GLU A 85 -9.40 3.81 -11.89
N GLN A 86 -10.53 3.61 -11.23
CA GLN A 86 -10.72 4.02 -9.84
C GLN A 86 -9.80 3.26 -8.89
N LEU A 87 -9.73 1.94 -9.03
CA LEU A 87 -8.85 1.08 -8.23
C LEU A 87 -7.37 1.47 -8.41
N ALA A 88 -6.92 1.71 -9.65
CA ALA A 88 -5.56 2.15 -9.92
C ALA A 88 -5.26 3.52 -9.28
N ARG A 89 -6.21 4.46 -9.35
CA ARG A 89 -6.08 5.78 -8.73
C ARG A 89 -5.95 5.67 -7.21
N VAL A 90 -6.85 4.93 -6.58
CA VAL A 90 -6.86 4.71 -5.13
C VAL A 90 -5.60 3.97 -4.69
N LEU A 91 -5.16 2.94 -5.44
CA LEU A 91 -3.94 2.20 -5.15
C LEU A 91 -2.71 3.13 -5.07
N PHE A 92 -2.50 3.99 -6.07
CA PHE A 92 -1.36 4.89 -6.08
C PHE A 92 -1.47 6.02 -5.05
N GLN A 93 -2.66 6.39 -4.63
CA GLN A 93 -2.89 7.32 -3.54
C GLN A 93 -2.59 6.65 -2.18
N LEU A 94 -3.15 5.47 -1.94
CA LEU A 94 -2.97 4.72 -0.69
C LEU A 94 -1.55 4.15 -0.53
N LYS A 95 -0.83 3.86 -1.61
CA LYS A 95 0.57 3.46 -1.55
C LYS A 95 1.43 4.42 -0.72
N THR A 96 1.11 5.72 -0.75
CA THR A 96 1.83 6.74 0.04
C THR A 96 1.44 6.71 1.52
N TRP A 97 0.28 6.12 1.87
CA TRP A 97 -0.25 6.04 3.23
C TRP A 97 0.01 4.70 3.91
N GLY A 98 0.82 3.82 3.29
CA GLY A 98 1.19 2.54 3.89
C GLY A 98 2.00 2.75 5.17
N MET A 99 1.40 2.46 6.33
CA MET A 99 2.04 2.64 7.64
C MET A 99 2.52 1.33 8.26
N ALA A 100 2.40 0.19 7.58
CA ALA A 100 2.81 -1.11 8.09
C ALA A 100 4.29 -1.17 8.47
N GLU A 101 5.13 -0.49 7.70
CA GLU A 101 6.58 -0.40 7.93
C GLU A 101 6.92 0.48 9.13
N ILE A 102 6.20 1.60 9.30
CA ILE A 102 6.35 2.50 10.45
C ILE A 102 5.89 1.79 11.73
N PHE A 103 4.80 1.02 11.64
CA PHE A 103 4.35 0.19 12.74
C PHE A 103 5.41 -0.84 13.13
N LEU A 104 6.02 -1.55 12.18
CA LEU A 104 7.11 -2.48 12.43
C LEU A 104 8.28 -1.80 13.15
N ALA A 105 8.70 -0.64 12.68
CA ALA A 105 9.77 0.14 13.31
C ALA A 105 9.41 0.54 14.75
N GLY A 106 8.16 0.99 14.98
CA GLY A 106 7.66 1.34 16.31
C GLY A 106 7.64 0.15 17.26
N VAL A 107 7.21 -1.02 16.78
CA VAL A 107 7.22 -2.27 17.55
C VAL A 107 8.65 -2.67 17.92
N LEU A 108 9.60 -2.63 16.98
CA LEU A 108 11.01 -2.94 17.26
C LEU A 108 11.60 -2.03 18.34
N VAL A 109 11.35 -0.72 18.25
CA VAL A 109 11.80 0.23 19.27
C VAL A 109 11.17 -0.03 20.62
N SER A 110 9.86 -0.37 20.65
CA SER A 110 9.14 -0.72 21.87
C SER A 110 9.68 -2.01 22.49
N PHE A 111 10.02 -3.02 21.67
CA PHE A 111 10.63 -4.25 22.15
C PHE A 111 11.96 -4.01 22.85
N VAL A 112 12.85 -3.20 22.24
CA VAL A 112 14.15 -2.87 22.83
C VAL A 112 13.98 -2.20 24.20
N LYS A 113 12.99 -1.33 24.36
CA LYS A 113 12.70 -0.67 25.64
C LYS A 113 12.12 -1.66 26.67
N LEU A 114 11.21 -2.51 26.24
CA LEU A 114 10.52 -3.45 27.13
C LEU A 114 11.42 -4.59 27.62
N MET A 115 12.43 -5.00 26.84
CA MET A 115 13.46 -5.94 27.27
C MET A 115 14.22 -5.51 28.53
N ALA A 116 14.25 -4.20 28.81
CA ALA A 116 14.86 -3.68 30.05
C ALA A 116 14.00 -3.88 31.30
N TYR A 117 12.70 -4.16 31.15
CA TYR A 117 11.75 -4.25 32.25
C TYR A 117 11.22 -5.67 32.54
N GLY A 118 11.46 -6.65 31.66
CA GLY A 118 10.98 -8.02 31.86
C GLY A 118 11.32 -8.98 30.74
N SER A 119 11.01 -10.25 30.93
CA SER A 119 11.15 -11.29 29.91
C SER A 119 9.98 -11.23 28.92
N ILE A 120 10.11 -10.40 27.89
CA ILE A 120 9.15 -10.35 26.80
C ILE A 120 9.66 -11.19 25.65
N GLY A 121 8.87 -12.18 25.24
CA GLY A 121 9.15 -13.05 24.10
C GLY A 121 8.52 -12.50 22.81
N VAL A 122 9.26 -12.60 21.73
CA VAL A 122 8.75 -12.36 20.38
C VAL A 122 7.83 -13.53 20.01
N GLY A 123 6.58 -13.25 19.71
CA GLY A 123 5.64 -14.28 19.28
C GLY A 123 5.98 -14.84 17.89
N SER A 124 5.43 -16.00 17.58
CA SER A 124 5.66 -16.69 16.30
C SER A 124 5.17 -15.91 15.09
N SER A 125 4.21 -15.00 15.23
CA SER A 125 3.70 -14.11 14.16
C SER A 125 4.62 -12.97 13.79
N PHE A 126 5.60 -12.64 14.60
CA PHE A 126 6.50 -11.51 14.32
C PHE A 126 7.31 -11.73 13.05
N LEU A 127 7.84 -12.94 12.84
CA LEU A 127 8.58 -13.26 11.61
C LEU A 127 7.71 -13.18 10.35
N PRO A 128 6.51 -13.79 10.29
CA PRO A 128 5.56 -13.58 9.19
C PRO A 128 5.25 -12.12 8.93
N TRP A 129 5.10 -11.29 9.98
CA TRP A 129 4.87 -9.86 9.83
C TRP A 129 6.06 -9.13 9.19
N CYS A 130 7.28 -9.41 9.60
CA CYS A 130 8.48 -8.85 8.98
C CYS A 130 8.58 -9.24 7.49
N LEU A 131 8.33 -10.51 7.17
CA LEU A 131 8.32 -11.00 5.79
C LEU A 131 7.20 -10.32 4.98
N PHE A 132 6.02 -10.15 5.56
CA PHE A 132 4.92 -9.41 4.95
C PHE A 132 5.34 -7.98 4.56
N CYS A 133 5.98 -7.22 5.46
CA CYS A 133 6.44 -5.87 5.16
C CYS A 133 7.43 -5.83 3.99
N VAL A 134 8.40 -6.75 3.96
CA VAL A 134 9.38 -6.84 2.86
C VAL A 134 8.70 -7.22 1.54
N LEU A 135 7.81 -8.21 1.55
CA LEU A 135 7.09 -8.67 0.36
C LEU A 135 6.14 -7.61 -0.17
N GLN A 136 5.46 -6.87 0.71
CA GLN A 136 4.61 -5.74 0.34
C GLN A 136 5.42 -4.64 -0.37
N LEU A 137 6.58 -4.26 0.19
CA LEU A 137 7.49 -3.31 -0.45
C LEU A 137 7.90 -3.76 -1.85
N ARG A 138 8.29 -5.04 -1.99
CA ARG A 138 8.65 -5.63 -3.28
C ARG A 138 7.47 -5.64 -4.25
N ALA A 139 6.27 -5.99 -3.79
CA ALA A 139 5.07 -5.93 -4.63
C ALA A 139 4.83 -4.51 -5.17
N PHE A 140 4.94 -3.49 -4.31
CA PHE A 140 4.79 -2.09 -4.71
C PHE A 140 5.89 -1.58 -5.64
N GLN A 141 7.12 -2.06 -5.50
CA GLN A 141 8.24 -1.71 -6.39
C GLN A 141 8.08 -2.34 -7.79
N CYS A 142 7.55 -3.56 -7.85
CA CYS A 142 7.35 -4.28 -9.11
C CYS A 142 6.18 -3.74 -9.94
N VAL A 143 5.26 -2.98 -9.33
CA VAL A 143 4.14 -2.35 -10.05
C VAL A 143 4.58 -0.99 -10.56
N ASP A 144 4.95 -0.94 -11.84
CA ASP A 144 5.21 0.32 -12.53
C ASP A 144 3.90 1.00 -12.91
N ARG A 145 3.80 2.30 -12.57
CA ARG A 145 2.63 3.13 -12.84
C ARG A 145 2.34 3.20 -14.34
N ARG A 146 3.36 3.36 -15.18
CA ARG A 146 3.18 3.46 -16.64
C ARG A 146 2.61 2.18 -17.21
N TRP A 147 3.26 1.06 -16.90
CA TRP A 147 2.84 -0.25 -17.37
C TRP A 147 1.40 -0.57 -16.99
N LEU A 148 1.01 -0.29 -15.73
CA LEU A 148 -0.34 -0.56 -15.26
C LEU A 148 -1.39 0.30 -15.97
N TRP A 149 -1.12 1.58 -16.17
CA TRP A 149 -2.02 2.47 -16.87
C TRP A 149 -2.12 2.18 -18.37
N ASP A 150 -1.04 1.73 -19.01
CA ASP A 150 -1.05 1.34 -20.43
C ASP A 150 -1.91 0.10 -20.67
N ASP A 151 -2.01 -0.79 -19.69
CA ASP A 151 -2.91 -1.96 -19.73
C ASP A 151 -4.39 -1.61 -19.48
N ILE A 152 -4.69 -0.58 -18.69
CA ILE A 152 -6.06 -0.17 -18.34
C ILE A 152 -6.67 0.71 -19.43
N ALA A 153 -5.94 1.72 -19.89
CA ALA A 153 -6.41 2.69 -20.88
C ALA A 153 -5.26 3.11 -21.81
N PRO A 154 -5.47 3.18 -23.13
CA PRO A 154 -4.45 3.59 -24.07
C PRO A 154 -4.00 5.04 -23.83
N MET A 155 -2.80 5.36 -24.28
CA MET A 155 -2.28 6.74 -24.23
C MET A 155 -3.15 7.63 -25.13
N PRO A 156 -3.58 8.81 -24.67
CA PRO A 156 -4.32 9.75 -25.53
C PRO A 156 -3.44 10.23 -26.68
N GLU A 157 -4.01 10.32 -27.87
CA GLU A 157 -3.32 10.84 -29.05
C GLU A 157 -3.03 12.33 -28.87
N LEU A 158 -1.78 12.70 -29.17
CA LEU A 158 -1.36 14.09 -29.14
C LEU A 158 -1.79 14.78 -30.44
N ARG A 159 -2.36 15.96 -30.31
CA ARG A 159 -2.78 16.79 -31.46
C ARG A 159 -1.61 17.21 -32.39
N GLN A 160 -0.39 17.23 -31.84
CA GLN A 160 0.82 17.59 -32.55
C GLN A 160 1.91 16.54 -32.34
N PRO A 161 2.71 16.24 -33.38
CA PRO A 161 3.84 15.34 -33.25
C PRO A 161 4.91 15.91 -32.32
N LEU A 162 5.48 15.05 -31.45
CA LEU A 162 6.55 15.44 -30.55
C LEU A 162 7.83 15.80 -31.34
N LYS A 163 8.42 16.95 -31.03
CA LYS A 163 9.72 17.35 -31.59
C LYS A 163 10.84 16.81 -30.67
N PRO A 164 11.69 15.89 -31.13
CA PRO A 164 12.82 15.39 -30.34
C PRO A 164 13.82 16.51 -30.03
N GLY A 165 14.41 16.48 -28.84
CA GLY A 165 15.40 17.46 -28.39
C GLY A 165 14.81 18.76 -27.79
N VAL A 166 13.49 18.96 -27.81
CA VAL A 166 12.83 20.13 -27.20
C VAL A 166 12.10 19.70 -25.93
N THR A 167 12.24 20.47 -24.85
CA THR A 167 11.54 20.17 -23.59
C THR A 167 10.04 20.26 -23.77
N GLY A 168 9.26 19.34 -23.10
CA GLY A 168 7.80 19.30 -23.21
C GLY A 168 7.12 20.62 -22.83
N ILE A 169 7.69 21.36 -21.88
CA ILE A 169 7.17 22.68 -21.46
C ILE A 169 7.21 23.68 -22.63
N ARG A 170 8.29 23.70 -23.40
CA ARG A 170 8.42 24.59 -24.59
C ARG A 170 7.48 24.19 -25.72
N GLN A 171 7.01 22.97 -25.74
CA GLN A 171 6.02 22.45 -26.68
C GLN A 171 4.58 22.62 -26.17
N GLY A 172 4.38 23.27 -25.01
CA GLY A 172 3.06 23.40 -24.40
C GLY A 172 2.49 22.10 -23.88
N LEU A 173 3.35 21.14 -23.50
CA LEU A 173 2.95 19.84 -23.00
C LEU A 173 3.19 19.73 -21.49
N ARG A 174 2.34 18.94 -20.84
CA ARG A 174 2.45 18.59 -19.41
C ARG A 174 2.26 17.10 -19.20
N SER A 175 2.73 16.57 -18.08
CA SER A 175 2.44 15.20 -17.68
C SER A 175 1.38 15.16 -16.57
N CYS A 176 0.47 14.21 -16.65
CA CYS A 176 -0.51 13.98 -15.61
C CYS A 176 0.16 13.43 -14.33
N SER A 177 -0.17 14.00 -13.17
CA SER A 177 0.36 13.54 -11.88
C SER A 177 -0.13 12.14 -11.47
N CYS A 178 -1.29 11.73 -11.99
CA CYS A 178 -1.90 10.45 -11.65
C CYS A 178 -1.45 9.32 -12.58
N CYS A 179 -1.62 9.45 -13.91
CA CYS A 179 -1.36 8.37 -14.88
C CYS A 179 -0.11 8.58 -15.73
N THR A 180 0.64 9.66 -15.51
CA THR A 180 1.84 10.06 -16.29
C THR A 180 1.60 10.25 -17.80
N ALA A 181 0.33 10.36 -18.25
CA ALA A 181 0.02 10.68 -19.64
C ALA A 181 0.54 12.08 -20.02
N ILE A 182 1.02 12.21 -21.25
CA ILE A 182 1.44 13.50 -21.81
C ILE A 182 0.20 14.17 -22.38
N LEU A 183 -0.05 15.41 -21.99
CA LEU A 183 -1.23 16.18 -22.33
C LEU A 183 -0.85 17.59 -22.77
N PRO A 184 -1.66 18.26 -23.61
CA PRO A 184 -1.56 19.70 -23.82
C PRO A 184 -1.73 20.47 -22.52
N ALA A 185 -1.04 21.59 -22.36
CA ALA A 185 -1.07 22.38 -21.14
C ALA A 185 -2.42 23.06 -20.88
N ASP A 186 -3.22 23.25 -21.92
CA ASP A 186 -4.54 23.87 -21.93
C ASP A 186 -5.68 22.94 -21.48
N GLU A 187 -5.47 21.62 -21.46
CA GLU A 187 -6.51 20.67 -21.02
C GLU A 187 -6.64 20.62 -19.48
N PRO A 188 -7.80 21.02 -18.90
CA PRO A 188 -7.96 21.07 -17.44
C PRO A 188 -8.11 19.70 -16.79
N VAL A 189 -8.59 18.70 -17.55
CA VAL A 189 -8.88 17.34 -17.05
C VAL A 189 -8.13 16.33 -17.91
N CYS A 190 -7.49 15.35 -17.27
CA CYS A 190 -6.83 14.27 -18.00
C CYS A 190 -7.89 13.35 -18.65
N PRO A 191 -7.91 13.18 -19.99
CA PRO A 191 -8.88 12.30 -20.66
C PRO A 191 -8.67 10.83 -20.31
N ARG A 192 -7.45 10.44 -19.88
CA ARG A 192 -7.10 9.05 -19.55
C ARG A 192 -7.57 8.63 -18.17
N CYS A 193 -7.40 9.47 -17.15
CA CYS A 193 -7.72 9.11 -15.76
C CYS A 193 -8.77 10.01 -15.11
N GLY A 194 -9.28 11.03 -15.80
CA GLY A 194 -10.29 11.95 -15.28
C GLY A 194 -9.83 12.85 -14.12
N THR A 195 -8.54 12.87 -13.80
CA THR A 195 -8.03 13.68 -12.69
C THR A 195 -7.88 15.13 -13.13
N LYS A 196 -8.43 16.06 -12.33
CA LYS A 196 -8.15 17.49 -12.44
C LYS A 196 -6.76 17.71 -11.87
N GLY A 197 -5.75 17.74 -12.71
CA GLY A 197 -4.38 17.66 -12.25
C GLY A 197 -3.65 18.97 -12.22
N TYR A 198 -3.02 19.29 -11.08
CA TYR A 198 -1.94 20.25 -11.05
C TYR A 198 -0.70 19.65 -11.71
N VAL A 199 -0.13 20.43 -12.61
CA VAL A 199 1.12 20.15 -13.31
C VAL A 199 2.25 20.03 -12.29
N ARG A 200 2.92 18.89 -12.21
CA ARG A 200 4.29 18.89 -11.72
C ARG A 200 5.14 19.57 -12.78
N ARG A 201 5.56 20.78 -12.48
CA ARG A 201 6.60 21.49 -13.21
C ARG A 201 7.94 20.76 -13.08
#